data_49cf03a826780c079b1252793f710535
#
_entry.id   49cf03a826780c079b1252793f710535
#
_cell.length_a   1.000
_cell.length_b   1.000
_cell.length_c   1.000
_cell.angle_alpha   90.00
_cell.angle_beta   90.00
_cell.angle_gamma   90.00
#
_symmetry.space_group_name_H-M   'P 1'
#
loop_
_entity.id
_entity.type
_entity.pdbx_description
1 polymer ?
#
loop_
_entity_poly.entity_id
_entity_poly.type
_entity_poly.pdbx_seq_one_letter_code
_entity_poly.pdbx_strand_id
1 'polypeptide(L)'
;MRYKIIVWLGSDFTQYLVSYFLQNSIDCELYAIADTTSKIKPFFENQTLVNFKKIWFFQDRISAQNQTPDIKYLENFEKIFEINIWKLAINERIFYRFNDYHKFSRNEILSIEEQSCKLFEEILNEVKPDFFITKETAFHHLELFYQMCLKNQIQVLMINQPNLGKSAMVTNKCRIPDFIKNYESTKSKNRDFNELRTFLEKLESGGSIQNYLARHGGTKYDSFSAASKFLKSDNSTEKTNYPYYGRTKLDVVKNEFLSSQNRRKRKSFVDKTLQKNVDLKTHFVYFPLSVDMERNLLIGAPMYTNQIEILRHIVKSLPINYQLFVKENPGQSSRDWRSLEEYDEITSIPNLTLMHPSFSSRKLIENSDLVISIGGSSGLEAAFYEKPSIIFSEIGYDVLPSVFRVQNIDELSNTIKIALNTKVYSQDLDRYISLLENEMFSFDSFEFTSDLKDELFLGGNLHDNTISEKQIKKILTKHESLLKKLTDEHIKKINYFSKK
;
A
#
# COMPACT_ATOMS: atom_id res chain seq x y z
N MET A 1 11.77 32.06 2.14
CA MET A 1 10.32 31.82 2.38
C MET A 1 10.23 30.66 3.34
N ARG A 2 9.52 30.80 4.43
CA ARG A 2 9.42 29.74 5.45
C ARG A 2 8.23 28.85 5.10
N TYR A 3 8.47 27.59 4.77
CA TYR A 3 7.42 26.66 4.38
C TYR A 3 6.63 26.15 5.58
N LYS A 4 5.33 25.99 5.43
CA LYS A 4 4.47 25.29 6.37
C LYS A 4 4.21 23.88 5.87
N ILE A 5 4.67 22.91 6.64
CA ILE A 5 4.63 21.50 6.24
C ILE A 5 3.81 20.71 7.26
N ILE A 6 2.78 20.02 6.81
CA ILE A 6 2.09 19.01 7.61
C ILE A 6 2.75 17.66 7.37
N VAL A 7 2.99 16.91 8.43
CA VAL A 7 3.58 15.57 8.41
C VAL A 7 2.59 14.57 9.00
N TRP A 8 2.33 13.48 8.28
CA TRP A 8 1.55 12.37 8.82
C TRP A 8 2.45 11.44 9.63
N LEU A 9 2.21 11.35 10.92
CA LEU A 9 2.97 10.49 11.83
C LEU A 9 2.19 9.20 12.10
N GLY A 10 2.67 8.12 11.54
CA GLY A 10 2.17 6.77 11.81
C GLY A 10 3.11 5.95 12.70
N SER A 11 2.69 4.74 13.02
CA SER A 11 3.49 3.80 13.81
C SER A 11 4.78 3.31 13.14
N ASP A 12 5.01 3.58 11.85
CA ASP A 12 6.25 3.22 11.17
C ASP A 12 7.39 4.23 11.36
N PHE A 13 7.13 5.37 11.96
CA PHE A 13 8.11 6.41 12.29
C PHE A 13 8.90 7.02 11.12
N THR A 14 8.75 6.56 9.89
CA THR A 14 9.55 7.02 8.74
C THR A 14 9.49 8.54 8.57
N GLN A 15 8.27 9.12 8.56
CA GLN A 15 8.09 10.56 8.38
C GLN A 15 8.60 11.38 9.58
N TYR A 16 8.53 10.82 10.77
CA TYR A 16 9.13 11.42 11.96
C TYR A 16 10.65 11.50 11.84
N LEU A 17 11.30 10.40 11.41
CA LEU A 17 12.74 10.34 11.21
C LEU A 17 13.21 11.27 10.10
N VAL A 18 12.43 11.40 9.00
CA VAL A 18 12.66 12.40 7.95
C VAL A 18 12.55 13.82 8.51
N SER A 19 11.52 14.10 9.33
CA SER A 19 11.31 15.43 9.94
C SER A 19 12.47 15.87 10.80
N TYR A 20 13.16 14.92 11.48
CA TYR A 20 14.36 15.21 12.27
C TYR A 20 15.49 15.84 11.44
N PHE A 21 15.74 15.35 10.24
CA PHE A 21 16.74 15.92 9.36
C PHE A 21 16.20 17.15 8.61
N LEU A 22 14.95 17.14 8.21
CA LEU A 22 14.34 18.20 7.40
C LEU A 22 14.35 19.56 8.13
N GLN A 23 14.01 19.59 9.44
CA GLN A 23 13.98 20.82 10.23
C GLN A 23 15.32 21.57 10.28
N ASN A 24 16.44 20.86 10.08
CA ASN A 24 17.78 21.41 10.08
C ASN A 24 18.31 21.71 8.66
N SER A 25 17.59 21.31 7.64
CA SER A 25 18.05 21.38 6.24
C SER A 25 17.37 22.50 5.46
N ILE A 26 16.15 22.90 5.85
CA ILE A 26 15.41 23.98 5.20
C ILE A 26 14.68 24.84 6.24
N ASP A 27 14.38 26.09 5.89
CA ASP A 27 13.55 26.97 6.74
C ASP A 27 12.07 26.58 6.61
N CYS A 28 11.55 25.89 7.63
CA CYS A 28 10.18 25.40 7.66
C CYS A 28 9.57 25.42 9.05
N GLU A 29 8.25 25.43 9.08
CA GLU A 29 7.43 25.15 10.27
C GLU A 29 6.78 23.79 10.09
N LEU A 30 7.07 22.86 11.01
CA LEU A 30 6.51 21.53 11.00
C LEU A 30 5.25 21.47 11.87
N TYR A 31 4.21 20.90 11.32
CA TYR A 31 2.96 20.52 11.98
C TYR A 31 2.74 19.03 11.78
N ALA A 32 2.02 18.37 12.66
CA ALA A 32 1.83 16.93 12.53
C ALA A 32 0.38 16.50 12.81
N ILE A 33 -0.05 15.48 12.06
CA ILE A 33 -1.23 14.66 12.38
C ILE A 33 -0.70 13.29 12.80
N ALA A 34 -0.90 12.94 14.07
CA ALA A 34 -0.43 11.68 14.64
C ALA A 34 -1.58 10.67 14.68
N ASP A 35 -1.48 9.62 13.86
CA ASP A 35 -2.37 8.47 13.88
C ASP A 35 -1.63 7.31 14.57
N THR A 36 -1.74 7.27 15.88
CA THR A 36 -0.96 6.37 16.74
C THR A 36 -1.80 5.80 17.87
N THR A 37 -1.30 4.71 18.44
CA THR A 37 -1.91 4.07 19.61
C THR A 37 -1.67 4.90 20.88
N SER A 38 -2.44 4.64 21.92
CA SER A 38 -2.31 5.33 23.21
C SER A 38 -0.94 5.16 23.88
N LYS A 39 -0.23 4.05 23.62
CA LYS A 39 1.11 3.82 24.17
C LYS A 39 2.21 4.51 23.39
N ILE A 40 1.99 4.80 22.12
CA ILE A 40 2.93 5.58 21.31
C ILE A 40 2.70 7.09 21.50
N LYS A 41 1.46 7.52 21.74
CA LYS A 41 1.09 8.91 21.94
C LYS A 41 2.01 9.64 22.93
N PRO A 42 2.32 9.14 24.15
CA PRO A 42 3.21 9.80 25.10
C PRO A 42 4.61 10.09 24.56
N PHE A 43 5.12 9.27 23.63
CA PHE A 43 6.38 9.58 22.94
C PHE A 43 6.25 10.89 22.14
N PHE A 44 5.22 11.04 21.32
CA PHE A 44 5.04 12.25 20.50
C PHE A 44 4.72 13.49 21.35
N GLU A 45 4.06 13.33 22.48
CA GLU A 45 3.79 14.44 23.42
C GLU A 45 5.05 14.95 24.14
N ASN A 46 5.99 14.06 24.44
CA ASN A 46 7.15 14.36 25.29
C ASN A 46 8.49 14.39 24.55
N GLN A 47 8.54 14.05 23.28
CA GLN A 47 9.76 14.01 22.49
C GLN A 47 10.36 15.42 22.29
N THR A 48 11.69 15.50 22.25
CA THR A 48 12.44 16.75 22.10
C THR A 48 13.27 16.83 20.80
N LEU A 49 13.19 15.82 19.95
CA LEU A 49 14.04 15.67 18.78
C LEU A 49 13.57 16.50 17.59
N VAL A 50 12.25 16.64 17.42
CA VAL A 50 11.64 17.40 16.31
C VAL A 50 10.75 18.51 16.87
N ASN A 51 10.95 19.73 16.40
CA ASN A 51 10.19 20.90 16.85
C ASN A 51 8.91 21.06 16.01
N PHE A 52 7.87 20.30 16.37
CA PHE A 52 6.53 20.51 15.81
C PHE A 52 5.86 21.70 16.48
N LYS A 53 5.30 22.63 15.68
CA LYS A 53 4.49 23.76 16.19
C LYS A 53 3.20 23.30 16.87
N LYS A 54 2.58 22.25 16.30
CA LYS A 54 1.38 21.61 16.86
C LYS A 54 1.28 20.18 16.35
N ILE A 55 0.78 19.28 17.20
CA ILE A 55 0.47 17.91 16.87
C ILE A 55 -1.00 17.66 17.18
N TRP A 56 -1.77 17.22 16.19
CA TRP A 56 -3.14 16.73 16.36
C TRP A 56 -3.08 15.22 16.48
N PHE A 57 -3.65 14.66 17.54
CA PHE A 57 -3.80 13.22 17.72
C PHE A 57 -5.13 12.79 17.12
N PHE A 58 -5.09 12.15 15.97
CA PHE A 58 -6.29 11.79 15.20
C PHE A 58 -7.28 10.96 16.02
N GLN A 59 -6.79 9.93 16.70
CA GLN A 59 -7.63 9.01 17.47
C GLN A 59 -8.36 9.68 18.67
N ASP A 60 -7.84 10.75 19.21
CA ASP A 60 -8.48 11.48 20.31
C ASP A 60 -9.69 12.31 19.87
N ARG A 61 -9.77 12.60 18.58
CA ARG A 61 -10.78 13.49 18.00
C ARG A 61 -11.92 12.73 17.34
N ILE A 62 -11.80 11.42 17.19
CA ILE A 62 -12.75 10.56 16.47
C ILE A 62 -13.36 9.53 17.42
N SER A 63 -14.67 9.60 17.57
CA SER A 63 -15.46 8.63 18.36
C SER A 63 -16.67 8.16 17.56
N ALA A 64 -16.88 6.84 17.49
CA ALA A 64 -18.08 6.29 16.87
C ALA A 64 -19.28 6.17 17.83
N GLN A 65 -19.11 6.48 19.12
CA GLN A 65 -20.14 6.24 20.12
C GLN A 65 -21.31 7.23 20.03
N ASN A 66 -22.51 6.70 19.80
CA ASN A 66 -23.81 7.39 19.96
C ASN A 66 -24.01 8.74 19.27
N GLN A 67 -23.33 9.00 18.15
CA GLN A 67 -23.51 10.22 17.39
C GLN A 67 -24.37 9.97 16.16
N THR A 68 -25.38 10.82 15.97
CA THR A 68 -26.14 10.84 14.72
C THR A 68 -25.37 11.72 13.72
N PRO A 69 -24.94 11.17 12.58
CA PRO A 69 -24.16 11.93 11.60
C PRO A 69 -25.01 13.06 10.97
N ASP A 70 -24.37 14.22 10.75
CA ASP A 70 -24.96 15.30 9.97
C ASP A 70 -24.83 15.00 8.47
N ILE A 71 -25.89 14.41 7.92
CA ILE A 71 -25.92 14.01 6.51
C ILE A 71 -25.83 15.22 5.58
N LYS A 72 -26.43 16.38 5.96
CA LYS A 72 -26.37 17.59 5.12
C LYS A 72 -24.94 18.15 5.03
N TYR A 73 -24.21 18.09 6.14
CA TYR A 73 -22.79 18.45 6.14
C TYR A 73 -21.99 17.53 5.19
N LEU A 74 -22.16 16.20 5.31
CA LEU A 74 -21.47 15.24 4.48
C LEU A 74 -21.80 15.39 2.98
N GLU A 75 -23.07 15.60 2.64
CA GLU A 75 -23.48 15.89 1.25
C GLU A 75 -22.82 17.15 0.69
N ASN A 76 -22.73 18.21 1.51
CA ASN A 76 -22.04 19.43 1.11
C ASN A 76 -20.54 19.24 0.97
N PHE A 77 -19.94 18.49 1.89
CA PHE A 77 -18.51 18.13 1.85
C PHE A 77 -18.15 17.36 0.55
N GLU A 78 -18.94 16.32 0.20
CA GLU A 78 -18.73 15.58 -1.05
C GLU A 78 -18.78 16.47 -2.29
N LYS A 79 -19.69 17.45 -2.31
CA LYS A 79 -19.79 18.41 -3.43
C LYS A 79 -18.61 19.36 -3.50
N ILE A 80 -18.12 19.87 -2.35
CA ILE A 80 -16.98 20.81 -2.30
C ILE A 80 -15.68 20.12 -2.68
N PHE A 81 -15.40 18.97 -2.07
CA PHE A 81 -14.14 18.27 -2.24
C PHE A 81 -14.14 17.27 -3.42
N GLU A 82 -15.31 16.95 -3.99
CA GLU A 82 -15.50 15.93 -5.04
C GLU A 82 -15.00 14.53 -4.60
N ILE A 83 -15.14 14.25 -3.30
CA ILE A 83 -14.74 12.99 -2.67
C ILE A 83 -15.99 12.15 -2.40
N ASN A 84 -15.98 10.89 -2.81
CA ASN A 84 -17.04 9.94 -2.48
C ASN A 84 -16.68 9.22 -1.18
N ILE A 85 -17.35 9.56 -0.09
CA ILE A 85 -17.10 9.03 1.26
C ILE A 85 -17.37 7.53 1.32
N TRP A 86 -18.48 7.05 0.72
CA TRP A 86 -18.78 5.63 0.72
C TRP A 86 -17.75 4.78 -0.03
N LYS A 87 -17.14 5.34 -1.07
CA LYS A 87 -16.07 4.66 -1.81
C LYS A 87 -14.82 4.42 -0.94
N LEU A 88 -14.54 5.33 0.00
CA LEU A 88 -13.47 5.16 0.99
C LEU A 88 -13.88 4.19 2.09
N ALA A 89 -15.04 4.41 2.69
CA ALA A 89 -15.51 3.69 3.86
C ALA A 89 -15.78 2.20 3.60
N ILE A 90 -16.42 1.85 2.47
CA ILE A 90 -16.77 0.44 2.18
C ILE A 90 -15.56 -0.46 1.97
N ASN A 91 -14.44 0.13 1.55
CA ASN A 91 -13.19 -0.59 1.34
C ASN A 91 -12.26 -0.54 2.57
N GLU A 92 -12.67 0.17 3.64
CA GLU A 92 -11.86 0.21 4.85
C GLU A 92 -11.93 -1.12 5.61
N ARG A 93 -10.76 -1.65 5.94
CA ARG A 93 -10.58 -2.95 6.60
C ARG A 93 -11.30 -3.05 7.94
N ILE A 94 -11.28 -1.94 8.69
CA ILE A 94 -11.78 -1.86 10.07
C ILE A 94 -13.31 -1.89 10.09
N PHE A 95 -13.98 -1.28 9.10
CA PHE A 95 -15.43 -1.10 9.15
C PHE A 95 -16.22 -2.35 8.78
N TYR A 96 -15.69 -3.16 7.84
CA TYR A 96 -16.54 -4.15 7.21
C TYR A 96 -15.87 -5.51 7.01
N ARG A 97 -14.88 -5.61 6.12
CA ARG A 97 -14.47 -6.90 5.54
C ARG A 97 -13.51 -7.70 6.41
N PHE A 98 -12.65 -7.03 7.16
CA PHE A 98 -11.52 -7.66 7.83
C PHE A 98 -11.49 -7.37 9.34
N ASN A 99 -12.65 -7.12 9.94
CA ASN A 99 -12.79 -6.90 11.36
C ASN A 99 -13.64 -7.99 12.01
N ASP A 100 -13.01 -8.79 12.84
CA ASP A 100 -13.65 -9.90 13.55
C ASP A 100 -14.22 -9.48 14.92
N TYR A 101 -14.02 -8.21 15.34
CA TYR A 101 -14.33 -7.75 16.68
C TYR A 101 -15.59 -6.89 16.76
N HIS A 102 -15.78 -5.99 15.81
CA HIS A 102 -16.93 -5.08 15.79
C HIS A 102 -17.44 -4.88 14.37
N LYS A 103 -18.76 -4.96 14.21
CA LYS A 103 -19.44 -4.64 12.94
C LYS A 103 -20.02 -3.24 13.03
N PHE A 104 -19.38 -2.31 12.34
CA PHE A 104 -19.82 -0.92 12.33
C PHE A 104 -21.16 -0.77 11.61
N SER A 105 -22.11 -0.10 12.26
CA SER A 105 -23.35 0.34 11.64
C SER A 105 -23.10 1.51 10.66
N ARG A 106 -24.07 1.74 9.76
CA ARG A 106 -24.03 2.89 8.84
C ARG A 106 -23.79 4.21 9.57
N ASN A 107 -24.47 4.43 10.69
CA ASN A 107 -24.38 5.69 11.42
C ASN A 107 -23.01 5.86 12.10
N GLU A 108 -22.44 4.80 12.67
CA GLU A 108 -21.09 4.83 13.23
C GLU A 108 -20.05 5.17 12.14
N ILE A 109 -20.13 4.53 10.97
CA ILE A 109 -19.22 4.82 9.85
C ILE A 109 -19.35 6.29 9.44
N LEU A 110 -20.56 6.78 9.17
CA LEU A 110 -20.76 8.16 8.74
C LEU A 110 -20.37 9.18 9.81
N SER A 111 -20.55 8.85 11.10
CA SER A 111 -20.09 9.71 12.19
C SER A 111 -18.56 9.80 12.26
N ILE A 112 -17.85 8.68 12.06
CA ILE A 112 -16.38 8.66 11.98
C ILE A 112 -15.89 9.50 10.81
N GLU A 113 -16.51 9.35 9.64
CA GLU A 113 -16.15 10.12 8.44
C GLU A 113 -16.45 11.61 8.62
N GLU A 114 -17.60 11.97 9.19
CA GLU A 114 -17.95 13.37 9.48
C GLU A 114 -16.93 14.05 10.40
N GLN A 115 -16.57 13.38 11.51
CA GLN A 115 -15.58 13.89 12.45
C GLN A 115 -14.21 14.03 11.79
N SER A 116 -13.82 13.05 10.93
CA SER A 116 -12.58 13.10 10.16
C SER A 116 -12.58 14.29 9.20
N CYS A 117 -13.66 14.50 8.45
CA CYS A 117 -13.81 15.65 7.55
C CYS A 117 -13.68 16.99 8.32
N LYS A 118 -14.42 17.16 9.42
CA LYS A 118 -14.36 18.38 10.23
C LYS A 118 -12.97 18.65 10.82
N LEU A 119 -12.31 17.61 11.33
CA LEU A 119 -10.94 17.73 11.85
C LEU A 119 -9.97 18.19 10.75
N PHE A 120 -10.06 17.60 9.59
CA PHE A 120 -9.16 17.92 8.49
C PHE A 120 -9.42 19.30 7.90
N GLU A 121 -10.68 19.76 7.82
CA GLU A 121 -11.01 21.15 7.47
C GLU A 121 -10.44 22.12 8.51
N GLU A 122 -10.58 21.85 9.82
CA GLU A 122 -9.97 22.64 10.90
C GLU A 122 -8.46 22.78 10.70
N ILE A 123 -7.76 21.67 10.49
CA ILE A 123 -6.30 21.64 10.32
C ILE A 123 -5.87 22.44 9.08
N LEU A 124 -6.51 22.21 7.94
CA LEU A 124 -6.17 22.89 6.68
C LEU A 124 -6.42 24.39 6.78
N ASN A 125 -7.52 24.82 7.43
CA ASN A 125 -7.84 26.23 7.63
C ASN A 125 -6.87 26.91 8.61
N GLU A 126 -6.44 26.22 9.67
CA GLU A 126 -5.53 26.78 10.69
C GLU A 126 -4.10 26.90 10.14
N VAL A 127 -3.60 25.85 9.48
CA VAL A 127 -2.20 25.80 9.05
C VAL A 127 -2.00 26.46 7.69
N LYS A 128 -2.89 26.23 6.72
CA LYS A 128 -2.73 26.61 5.31
C LYS A 128 -1.37 26.12 4.79
N PRO A 129 -1.13 24.81 4.75
CA PRO A 129 0.18 24.25 4.46
C PRO A 129 0.56 24.41 2.99
N ASP A 130 1.86 24.56 2.74
CA ASP A 130 2.45 24.50 1.40
C ASP A 130 2.63 23.04 0.95
N PHE A 131 3.00 22.18 1.91
CA PHE A 131 3.32 20.76 1.65
C PHE A 131 2.70 19.83 2.67
N PHE A 132 2.38 18.62 2.20
CA PHE A 132 1.99 17.48 3.02
C PHE A 132 2.96 16.32 2.82
N ILE A 133 3.68 15.91 3.86
CA ILE A 133 4.62 14.77 3.84
C ILE A 133 3.92 13.53 4.39
N THR A 134 3.89 12.47 3.59
CA THR A 134 3.25 11.21 3.96
C THR A 134 3.93 10.00 3.31
N LYS A 135 3.45 8.83 3.65
CA LYS A 135 3.69 7.56 2.94
C LYS A 135 2.51 7.20 2.04
N GLU A 136 2.60 6.07 1.35
CA GLU A 136 1.44 5.53 0.63
C GLU A 136 0.20 5.50 1.53
N THR A 137 -0.88 6.07 1.05
CA THR A 137 -2.16 6.12 1.77
C THR A 137 -2.77 4.72 1.85
N ALA A 138 -2.93 4.19 3.05
CA ALA A 138 -3.37 2.80 3.23
C ALA A 138 -4.71 2.65 3.96
N PHE A 139 -5.20 3.72 4.60
CA PHE A 139 -6.44 3.76 5.38
C PHE A 139 -7.34 4.88 4.88
N HIS A 140 -8.65 4.76 5.10
CA HIS A 140 -9.66 5.70 4.61
C HIS A 140 -9.36 7.16 5.02
N HIS A 141 -9.05 7.39 6.28
CA HIS A 141 -8.81 8.74 6.82
C HIS A 141 -7.53 9.40 6.25
N LEU A 142 -6.44 8.63 6.06
CA LEU A 142 -5.23 9.16 5.42
C LEU A 142 -5.49 9.45 3.93
N GLU A 143 -6.24 8.59 3.24
CA GLU A 143 -6.64 8.81 1.86
C GLU A 143 -7.58 10.02 1.75
N LEU A 144 -8.52 10.20 2.70
CA LEU A 144 -9.39 11.35 2.78
C LEU A 144 -8.59 12.65 2.88
N PHE A 145 -7.65 12.73 3.84
CA PHE A 145 -6.79 13.91 4.01
C PHE A 145 -5.93 14.19 2.78
N TYR A 146 -5.39 13.14 2.17
CA TYR A 146 -4.64 13.23 0.91
C TYR A 146 -5.47 13.83 -0.22
N GLN A 147 -6.70 13.35 -0.43
CA GLN A 147 -7.60 13.87 -1.46
C GLN A 147 -7.99 15.33 -1.19
N MET A 148 -8.23 15.69 0.08
CA MET A 148 -8.47 17.09 0.48
C MET A 148 -7.26 17.99 0.18
N CYS A 149 -6.03 17.52 0.45
CA CYS A 149 -4.81 18.23 0.08
C CYS A 149 -4.73 18.48 -1.43
N LEU A 150 -4.96 17.45 -2.24
CA LEU A 150 -4.95 17.61 -3.71
C LEU A 150 -6.00 18.60 -4.21
N LYS A 151 -7.21 18.57 -3.65
CA LYS A 151 -8.29 19.51 -4.02
C LYS A 151 -7.95 20.93 -3.65
N ASN A 152 -7.25 21.14 -2.55
CA ASN A 152 -6.75 22.46 -2.12
C ASN A 152 -5.41 22.86 -2.77
N GLN A 153 -4.93 22.12 -3.77
CA GLN A 153 -3.67 22.36 -4.50
C GLN A 153 -2.42 22.33 -3.59
N ILE A 154 -2.51 21.69 -2.43
CA ILE A 154 -1.38 21.45 -1.53
C ILE A 154 -0.52 20.36 -2.15
N GLN A 155 0.78 20.60 -2.27
CA GLN A 155 1.71 19.64 -2.85
C GLN A 155 1.98 18.50 -1.87
N VAL A 156 1.72 17.27 -2.30
CA VAL A 156 1.95 16.08 -1.48
C VAL A 156 3.32 15.49 -1.80
N LEU A 157 4.06 15.17 -0.76
CA LEU A 157 5.36 14.51 -0.85
C LEU A 157 5.24 13.11 -0.27
N MET A 158 4.78 12.19 -1.11
CA MET A 158 4.48 10.81 -0.74
C MET A 158 5.67 9.91 -1.08
N ILE A 159 6.28 9.29 -0.07
CA ILE A 159 7.23 8.21 -0.32
C ILE A 159 6.49 6.96 -0.75
N ASN A 160 6.86 6.40 -1.89
CA ASN A 160 6.27 5.19 -2.46
C ASN A 160 7.24 4.46 -3.39
N GLN A 161 6.82 3.28 -3.87
CA GLN A 161 7.65 2.42 -4.71
C GLN A 161 7.23 2.50 -6.18
N PRO A 162 8.19 2.60 -7.11
CA PRO A 162 7.90 2.62 -8.56
C PRO A 162 7.59 1.24 -9.16
N ASN A 163 7.34 0.21 -8.35
CA ASN A 163 7.21 -1.20 -8.76
C ASN A 163 8.49 -1.80 -9.39
N LEU A 164 9.65 -1.26 -9.07
CA LEU A 164 10.96 -1.71 -9.54
C LEU A 164 11.90 -1.98 -8.35
N GLY A 165 12.01 -3.23 -7.95
CA GLY A 165 12.98 -3.74 -6.98
C GLY A 165 13.12 -2.90 -5.71
N LYS A 166 14.37 -2.63 -5.31
CA LYS A 166 14.74 -1.87 -4.11
C LYS A 166 14.79 -0.36 -4.35
N SER A 167 13.80 0.18 -5.04
CA SER A 167 13.73 1.61 -5.35
C SER A 167 12.54 2.27 -4.67
N ALA A 168 12.70 3.55 -4.36
CA ALA A 168 11.61 4.42 -3.93
C ALA A 168 11.62 5.72 -4.74
N MET A 169 10.54 6.45 -4.67
CA MET A 169 10.39 7.80 -5.19
C MET A 169 9.55 8.64 -4.23
N VAL A 170 9.71 9.94 -4.28
CA VAL A 170 8.85 10.90 -3.59
C VAL A 170 8.01 11.59 -4.66
N THR A 171 6.69 11.40 -4.63
CA THR A 171 5.79 11.90 -5.66
C THR A 171 4.51 12.51 -5.08
N ASN A 172 3.85 13.34 -5.87
CA ASN A 172 2.58 13.93 -5.48
C ASN A 172 1.41 12.93 -5.54
N LYS A 173 1.49 11.95 -6.45
CA LYS A 173 0.51 10.86 -6.58
C LYS A 173 1.17 9.50 -6.31
N CYS A 174 0.41 8.60 -5.68
CA CYS A 174 0.91 7.28 -5.37
C CYS A 174 1.29 6.49 -6.62
N ARG A 175 2.54 6.03 -6.69
CA ARG A 175 3.11 5.20 -7.77
C ARG A 175 3.04 5.80 -9.17
N ILE A 176 2.85 7.11 -9.26
CA ILE A 176 2.86 7.85 -10.51
C ILE A 176 3.99 8.87 -10.44
N PRO A 177 5.02 8.77 -11.29
CA PRO A 177 6.09 9.76 -11.35
C PRO A 177 5.55 11.16 -11.63
N ASP A 178 6.08 12.19 -10.97
CA ASP A 178 5.63 13.58 -11.19
C ASP A 178 5.92 14.08 -12.62
N PHE A 179 6.94 13.51 -13.27
CA PHE A 179 7.32 13.82 -14.64
C PHE A 179 6.69 12.92 -15.69
N ILE A 180 5.67 12.12 -15.32
CA ILE A 180 5.04 11.16 -16.24
C ILE A 180 4.53 11.81 -17.53
N LYS A 181 4.09 13.08 -17.47
CA LYS A 181 3.66 13.84 -18.64
C LYS A 181 4.78 14.06 -19.66
N ASN A 182 6.04 13.90 -19.25
CA ASN A 182 7.20 14.05 -20.12
C ASN A 182 7.59 12.72 -20.81
N TYR A 183 6.79 11.66 -20.65
CA TYR A 183 7.10 10.34 -21.22
C TYR A 183 7.46 10.41 -22.70
N GLU A 184 6.61 11.06 -23.52
CA GLU A 184 6.84 11.17 -24.98
C GLU A 184 8.11 11.96 -25.34
N SER A 185 8.49 12.95 -24.52
CA SER A 185 9.70 13.76 -24.73
C SER A 185 10.96 13.17 -24.09
N THR A 186 10.82 12.13 -23.26
CA THR A 186 11.96 11.46 -22.62
C THR A 186 12.75 10.66 -23.64
N LYS A 187 14.05 10.90 -23.71
CA LYS A 187 14.93 10.15 -24.61
C LYS A 187 15.16 8.75 -24.08
N SER A 188 14.92 7.75 -24.94
CA SER A 188 15.36 6.37 -24.71
C SER A 188 16.89 6.31 -24.72
N LYS A 189 17.47 5.46 -23.89
CA LYS A 189 18.91 5.13 -23.89
C LYS A 189 19.24 4.05 -24.91
N ASN A 190 18.25 3.59 -25.70
CA ASN A 190 18.33 2.54 -26.71
C ASN A 190 18.75 1.17 -26.15
N ARG A 191 18.41 0.88 -24.90
CA ARG A 191 18.61 -0.45 -24.30
C ARG A 191 17.70 -1.49 -24.95
N ASP A 192 18.26 -2.65 -25.25
CA ASP A 192 17.46 -3.80 -25.67
C ASP A 192 16.80 -4.52 -24.47
N PHE A 193 15.98 -5.53 -24.74
CA PHE A 193 15.32 -6.28 -23.67
C PHE A 193 16.27 -7.05 -22.76
N ASN A 194 17.45 -7.48 -23.23
CA ASN A 194 18.43 -8.17 -22.41
C ASN A 194 19.09 -7.21 -21.42
N GLU A 195 19.44 -6.02 -21.88
CA GLU A 195 19.97 -4.94 -21.05
C GLU A 195 18.94 -4.47 -20.00
N LEU A 196 17.68 -4.33 -20.41
CA LEU A 196 16.57 -3.97 -19.50
C LEU A 196 16.31 -5.05 -18.44
N ARG A 197 16.34 -6.34 -18.83
CA ARG A 197 16.23 -7.47 -17.87
C ARG A 197 17.41 -7.49 -16.90
N THR A 198 18.62 -7.26 -17.38
CA THR A 198 19.81 -7.14 -16.52
C THR A 198 19.68 -5.97 -15.54
N PHE A 199 19.13 -4.85 -15.99
CA PHE A 199 18.84 -3.71 -15.12
C PHE A 199 17.82 -4.09 -14.03
N LEU A 200 16.70 -4.75 -14.38
CA LEU A 200 15.70 -5.23 -13.43
C LEU A 200 16.31 -6.20 -12.39
N GLU A 201 17.11 -7.17 -12.83
CA GLU A 201 17.78 -8.13 -11.94
C GLU A 201 18.72 -7.46 -10.93
N LYS A 202 19.41 -6.40 -11.33
CA LYS A 202 20.25 -5.61 -10.41
C LYS A 202 19.42 -4.92 -9.33
N LEU A 203 18.24 -4.39 -9.68
CA LEU A 203 17.35 -3.74 -8.73
C LEU A 203 16.69 -4.74 -7.77
N GLU A 204 16.44 -5.97 -8.22
CA GLU A 204 15.80 -7.03 -7.43
C GLU A 204 16.79 -7.86 -6.59
N SER A 205 18.09 -7.69 -6.83
CA SER A 205 19.12 -8.48 -6.16
C SER A 205 19.04 -8.37 -4.64
N GLY A 206 19.13 -9.53 -3.95
CA GLY A 206 19.19 -9.62 -2.49
C GLY A 206 17.91 -10.01 -1.77
N GLY A 207 16.83 -10.41 -2.48
CA GLY A 207 15.69 -11.10 -1.88
C GLY A 207 14.97 -10.38 -0.73
N SER A 208 14.84 -9.03 -0.78
CA SER A 208 14.30 -8.22 0.33
C SER A 208 12.93 -8.67 0.81
N ILE A 209 12.02 -8.99 -0.11
CA ILE A 209 10.67 -9.46 0.24
C ILE A 209 10.73 -10.80 0.95
N GLN A 210 11.54 -11.74 0.46
CA GLN A 210 11.74 -13.06 1.09
C GLN A 210 12.36 -12.91 2.47
N ASN A 211 13.36 -12.04 2.63
CA ASN A 211 13.99 -11.75 3.91
C ASN A 211 12.99 -11.09 4.88
N TYR A 212 12.18 -10.15 4.39
CA TYR A 212 11.11 -9.53 5.18
C TYR A 212 10.09 -10.57 5.67
N LEU A 213 9.61 -11.44 4.77
CA LEU A 213 8.65 -12.48 5.15
C LEU A 213 9.26 -13.49 6.12
N ALA A 214 10.55 -13.82 5.98
CA ALA A 214 11.25 -14.71 6.90
C ALA A 214 11.44 -14.09 8.31
N ARG A 215 11.63 -12.76 8.39
CA ARG A 215 11.73 -12.01 9.67
C ARG A 215 10.37 -11.64 10.26
N HIS A 216 9.26 -11.83 9.52
CA HIS A 216 7.94 -11.44 9.98
C HIS A 216 7.54 -12.18 11.26
N GLY A 217 7.12 -11.43 12.28
CA GLY A 217 6.79 -11.98 13.60
C GLY A 217 8.01 -12.14 14.55
N GLY A 218 9.21 -11.79 14.10
CA GLY A 218 10.42 -11.82 14.93
C GLY A 218 10.79 -13.21 15.42
N THR A 219 11.47 -13.28 16.57
CA THR A 219 11.91 -14.51 17.22
C THR A 219 10.84 -15.10 18.17
N LYS A 220 11.01 -16.34 18.61
CA LYS A 220 10.15 -16.92 19.66
C LYS A 220 10.18 -16.12 20.96
N TYR A 221 11.33 -15.50 21.28
CA TYR A 221 11.46 -14.60 22.43
C TYR A 221 10.61 -13.35 22.28
N ASP A 222 10.61 -12.75 21.08
CA ASP A 222 9.79 -11.57 20.77
C ASP A 222 8.30 -11.89 20.88
N SER A 223 7.86 -13.05 20.39
CA SER A 223 6.47 -13.50 20.48
C SER A 223 6.05 -13.72 21.95
N PHE A 224 6.89 -14.35 22.76
CA PHE A 224 6.60 -14.55 24.18
C PHE A 224 6.59 -13.23 24.95
N SER A 225 7.57 -12.36 24.70
CA SER A 225 7.66 -11.02 25.29
C SER A 225 6.44 -10.16 24.93
N ALA A 226 6.01 -10.20 23.65
CA ALA A 226 4.82 -9.51 23.18
C ALA A 226 3.56 -10.00 23.90
N ALA A 227 3.35 -11.32 23.98
CA ALA A 227 2.21 -11.90 24.68
C ALA A 227 2.19 -11.51 26.16
N SER A 228 3.35 -11.56 26.86
CA SER A 228 3.45 -11.14 28.25
C SER A 228 3.12 -9.66 28.44
N LYS A 229 3.64 -8.77 27.57
CA LYS A 229 3.34 -7.34 27.60
C LYS A 229 1.87 -7.05 27.31
N PHE A 230 1.30 -7.73 26.32
CA PHE A 230 -0.12 -7.59 25.97
C PHE A 230 -1.02 -7.96 27.14
N LEU A 231 -0.79 -9.11 27.76
CA LEU A 231 -1.59 -9.57 28.92
C LEU A 231 -1.50 -8.64 30.12
N LYS A 232 -0.33 -8.01 30.35
CA LYS A 232 -0.09 -7.05 31.45
C LYS A 232 -0.54 -5.62 31.13
N SER A 233 -0.83 -5.30 29.87
CA SER A 233 -1.21 -3.94 29.46
C SER A 233 -2.58 -3.53 29.98
N ASP A 234 -2.83 -2.23 30.14
CA ASP A 234 -4.14 -1.68 30.42
C ASP A 234 -4.98 -1.64 29.11
N ASN A 235 -6.29 -1.90 29.21
CA ASN A 235 -7.24 -1.93 28.09
C ASN A 235 -7.99 -0.60 27.92
N SER A 236 -7.51 0.49 28.51
CA SER A 236 -8.22 1.78 28.48
C SER A 236 -8.48 2.30 27.06
N THR A 237 -7.57 2.03 26.13
CA THR A 237 -7.67 2.43 24.71
C THR A 237 -8.74 1.69 23.91
N GLU A 238 -9.06 0.47 24.30
CA GLU A 238 -10.04 -0.36 23.57
C GLU A 238 -11.46 0.20 23.67
N LYS A 239 -11.68 1.13 24.60
CA LYS A 239 -13.00 1.74 24.85
C LYS A 239 -13.23 3.06 24.12
N THR A 240 -12.20 3.73 23.66
CA THR A 240 -12.29 5.09 23.12
C THR A 240 -11.95 5.19 21.63
N ASN A 241 -11.03 4.36 21.13
CA ASN A 241 -10.55 4.44 19.76
C ASN A 241 -11.28 3.42 18.88
N TYR A 242 -12.03 3.89 17.89
CA TYR A 242 -12.84 3.04 17.01
C TYR A 242 -12.08 1.85 16.36
N PRO A 243 -10.76 1.92 16.02
CA PRO A 243 -10.03 0.78 15.47
C PRO A 243 -9.90 -0.40 16.45
N TYR A 244 -10.15 -0.18 17.74
CA TYR A 244 -10.02 -1.19 18.80
C TYR A 244 -11.37 -1.64 19.38
N TYR A 245 -12.49 -1.16 18.84
CA TYR A 245 -13.82 -1.55 19.32
C TYR A 245 -14.01 -3.06 19.28
N GLY A 246 -14.56 -3.60 20.38
CA GLY A 246 -14.81 -5.02 20.57
C GLY A 246 -13.57 -5.88 20.87
N ARG A 247 -12.38 -5.30 20.95
CA ARG A 247 -11.13 -6.03 21.22
C ARG A 247 -10.88 -6.19 22.72
N THR A 248 -11.59 -7.10 23.38
CA THR A 248 -11.20 -7.50 24.72
C THR A 248 -9.99 -8.43 24.69
N LYS A 249 -9.22 -8.51 25.78
CA LYS A 249 -8.07 -9.45 25.84
C LYS A 249 -8.47 -10.89 25.60
N LEU A 250 -9.62 -11.30 26.10
CA LEU A 250 -10.13 -12.67 25.91
C LEU A 250 -10.48 -12.92 24.44
N ASP A 251 -11.17 -11.95 23.79
CA ASP A 251 -11.52 -12.08 22.37
C ASP A 251 -10.26 -12.09 21.48
N VAL A 252 -9.26 -11.26 21.79
CA VAL A 252 -7.98 -11.27 21.05
C VAL A 252 -7.29 -12.62 21.16
N VAL A 253 -7.16 -13.17 22.38
CA VAL A 253 -6.53 -14.50 22.61
C VAL A 253 -7.33 -15.61 21.91
N LYS A 254 -8.66 -15.58 22.02
CA LYS A 254 -9.56 -16.53 21.33
C LYS A 254 -9.40 -16.47 19.81
N ASN A 255 -9.44 -15.26 19.26
CA ASN A 255 -9.31 -15.07 17.82
C ASN A 255 -7.93 -15.48 17.30
N GLU A 256 -6.85 -15.18 18.02
CA GLU A 256 -5.50 -15.61 17.64
C GLU A 256 -5.37 -17.14 17.63
N PHE A 257 -6.00 -17.82 18.61
CA PHE A 257 -6.04 -19.27 18.63
C PHE A 257 -6.80 -19.86 17.43
N LEU A 258 -7.99 -19.31 17.12
CA LEU A 258 -8.80 -19.72 15.97
C LEU A 258 -8.10 -19.43 14.65
N SER A 259 -7.51 -18.25 14.50
CA SER A 259 -6.70 -17.87 13.34
C SER A 259 -5.52 -18.80 13.12
N SER A 260 -4.82 -19.18 14.19
CA SER A 260 -3.71 -20.14 14.11
C SER A 260 -4.16 -21.51 13.59
N GLN A 261 -5.34 -22.00 14.03
CA GLN A 261 -5.90 -23.25 13.52
C GLN A 261 -6.33 -23.13 12.06
N ASN A 262 -7.04 -22.04 11.72
CA ASN A 262 -7.50 -21.78 10.36
C ASN A 262 -6.32 -21.61 9.39
N ARG A 263 -5.26 -20.91 9.79
CA ARG A 263 -4.01 -20.76 9.03
C ARG A 263 -3.40 -22.11 8.67
N ARG A 264 -3.36 -23.06 9.63
CA ARG A 264 -2.84 -24.42 9.37
C ARG A 264 -3.71 -25.18 8.39
N LYS A 265 -5.05 -25.12 8.54
CA LYS A 265 -6.00 -25.78 7.62
C LYS A 265 -5.88 -25.21 6.21
N ARG A 266 -5.90 -23.87 6.09
CA ARG A 266 -5.78 -23.15 4.81
C ARG A 266 -4.44 -23.44 4.14
N LYS A 267 -3.33 -23.39 4.89
CA LYS A 267 -2.01 -23.78 4.38
C LYS A 267 -1.99 -25.21 3.87
N SER A 268 -2.56 -26.16 4.61
CA SER A 268 -2.64 -27.55 4.19
C SER A 268 -3.46 -27.71 2.90
N PHE A 269 -4.54 -26.95 2.73
CA PHE A 269 -5.31 -26.91 1.50
C PHE A 269 -4.48 -26.37 0.33
N VAL A 270 -3.84 -25.23 0.50
CA VAL A 270 -2.95 -24.63 -0.49
C VAL A 270 -1.87 -25.62 -0.94
N ASP A 271 -1.17 -26.24 0.01
CA ASP A 271 -0.07 -27.17 -0.27
C ASP A 271 -0.51 -28.44 -1.00
N LYS A 272 -1.77 -28.90 -0.81
CA LYS A 272 -2.30 -30.15 -1.38
C LYS A 272 -3.08 -29.94 -2.67
N THR A 273 -3.78 -28.82 -2.81
CA THR A 273 -4.77 -28.62 -3.87
C THR A 273 -4.25 -27.74 -5.01
N LEU A 274 -3.47 -26.69 -4.69
CA LEU A 274 -3.00 -25.77 -5.71
C LEU A 274 -1.90 -26.38 -6.57
N GLN A 275 -1.95 -26.10 -7.87
CA GLN A 275 -1.07 -26.69 -8.85
C GLN A 275 0.37 -26.20 -8.72
N LYS A 276 1.32 -27.14 -8.59
CA LYS A 276 2.76 -26.85 -8.50
C LYS A 276 3.49 -27.02 -9.82
N ASN A 277 2.85 -27.68 -10.78
CA ASN A 277 3.35 -27.90 -12.12
C ASN A 277 2.22 -27.71 -13.12
N VAL A 278 2.53 -27.17 -14.29
CA VAL A 278 1.58 -26.91 -15.37
C VAL A 278 2.33 -26.98 -16.70
N ASP A 279 1.64 -27.37 -17.76
CA ASP A 279 2.19 -27.27 -19.12
C ASP A 279 2.14 -25.80 -19.58
N LEU A 280 3.31 -25.20 -19.76
CA LEU A 280 3.48 -23.82 -20.20
C LEU A 280 3.49 -23.68 -21.74
N LYS A 281 3.28 -24.77 -22.50
CA LYS A 281 3.25 -24.74 -23.97
C LYS A 281 1.87 -24.36 -24.53
N THR A 282 0.85 -24.34 -23.68
CA THR A 282 -0.51 -23.93 -24.07
C THR A 282 -0.63 -22.42 -24.12
N HIS A 283 -1.56 -21.89 -24.92
CA HIS A 283 -1.90 -20.46 -24.88
C HIS A 283 -2.61 -20.12 -23.58
N PHE A 284 -2.08 -19.17 -22.81
CA PHE A 284 -2.70 -18.76 -21.58
C PHE A 284 -2.52 -17.27 -21.27
N VAL A 285 -3.47 -16.76 -20.52
CA VAL A 285 -3.42 -15.45 -19.86
C VAL A 285 -3.03 -15.68 -18.42
N TYR A 286 -2.10 -14.88 -17.89
CA TYR A 286 -1.66 -14.95 -16.50
C TYR A 286 -2.30 -13.86 -15.66
N PHE A 287 -2.87 -14.23 -14.49
CA PHE A 287 -3.41 -13.32 -13.50
C PHE A 287 -2.79 -13.59 -12.12
N PRO A 288 -1.92 -12.71 -11.59
CA PRO A 288 -1.46 -12.77 -10.20
C PRO A 288 -2.54 -12.21 -9.26
N LEU A 289 -2.97 -13.00 -8.27
CA LEU A 289 -3.83 -12.50 -7.22
C LEU A 289 -3.12 -11.44 -6.39
N SER A 290 -3.81 -10.36 -6.09
CA SER A 290 -3.36 -9.36 -5.13
C SER A 290 -3.64 -9.82 -3.70
N VAL A 291 -2.86 -9.35 -2.73
CA VAL A 291 -3.20 -9.53 -1.31
C VAL A 291 -4.45 -8.70 -0.98
N ASP A 292 -5.48 -9.33 -0.42
CA ASP A 292 -6.81 -8.71 -0.29
C ASP A 292 -6.86 -7.43 0.54
N MET A 293 -5.97 -7.31 1.52
CA MET A 293 -5.97 -6.17 2.46
C MET A 293 -5.02 -5.04 2.04
N GLU A 294 -4.43 -5.12 0.86
CA GLU A 294 -3.46 -4.11 0.43
C GLU A 294 -4.12 -2.88 -0.20
N ARG A 295 -3.43 -1.75 -0.06
CA ARG A 295 -3.81 -0.47 -0.64
C ARG A 295 -4.09 -0.56 -2.14
N ASN A 296 -3.28 -1.32 -2.88
CA ASN A 296 -3.42 -1.45 -4.34
C ASN A 296 -4.80 -1.93 -4.75
N LEU A 297 -5.40 -2.79 -3.94
CA LEU A 297 -6.74 -3.29 -4.16
C LEU A 297 -7.80 -2.36 -3.57
N LEU A 298 -7.67 -2.00 -2.29
CA LEU A 298 -8.73 -1.31 -1.55
C LEU A 298 -8.88 0.17 -1.94
N ILE A 299 -7.76 0.85 -2.21
CA ILE A 299 -7.73 2.27 -2.56
C ILE A 299 -7.38 2.47 -4.04
N GLY A 300 -6.39 1.73 -4.55
CA GLY A 300 -5.92 1.87 -5.93
C GLY A 300 -6.92 1.39 -6.98
N ALA A 301 -7.73 0.37 -6.64
CA ALA A 301 -8.75 -0.18 -7.55
C ALA A 301 -10.07 -0.47 -6.78
N PRO A 302 -10.68 0.56 -6.17
CA PRO A 302 -11.77 0.37 -5.21
C PRO A 302 -13.03 -0.30 -5.78
N MET A 303 -13.24 -0.25 -7.09
CA MET A 303 -14.36 -0.90 -7.78
C MET A 303 -14.06 -2.36 -8.15
N TYR A 304 -12.81 -2.80 -8.02
CA TYR A 304 -12.33 -4.13 -8.44
C TYR A 304 -11.79 -4.96 -7.27
N THR A 305 -12.33 -4.73 -6.06
CA THR A 305 -11.88 -5.41 -4.84
C THR A 305 -12.29 -6.88 -4.75
N ASN A 306 -13.36 -7.28 -5.45
CA ASN A 306 -13.76 -8.68 -5.59
C ASN A 306 -12.99 -9.36 -6.72
N GLN A 307 -11.84 -9.93 -6.39
CA GLN A 307 -10.97 -10.56 -7.38
C GLN A 307 -11.61 -11.79 -8.04
N ILE A 308 -12.46 -12.54 -7.31
CA ILE A 308 -13.14 -13.72 -7.86
C ILE A 308 -14.07 -13.33 -9.01
N GLU A 309 -14.80 -12.24 -8.87
CA GLU A 309 -15.65 -11.74 -9.96
C GLU A 309 -14.83 -11.25 -11.15
N ILE A 310 -13.68 -10.63 -10.91
CA ILE A 310 -12.75 -10.27 -11.99
C ILE A 310 -12.25 -11.52 -12.74
N LEU A 311 -11.92 -12.60 -12.03
CA LEU A 311 -11.53 -13.87 -12.68
C LEU A 311 -12.65 -14.41 -13.57
N ARG A 312 -13.92 -14.34 -13.13
CA ARG A 312 -15.07 -14.74 -13.94
C ARG A 312 -15.24 -13.88 -15.19
N HIS A 313 -15.04 -12.56 -15.06
CA HIS A 313 -15.08 -11.66 -16.21
C HIS A 313 -13.95 -11.94 -17.20
N ILE A 314 -12.73 -12.21 -16.72
CA ILE A 314 -11.62 -12.60 -17.59
C ILE A 314 -11.97 -13.89 -18.35
N VAL A 315 -12.38 -14.96 -17.65
CA VAL A 315 -12.71 -16.24 -18.29
C VAL A 315 -13.80 -16.09 -19.36
N LYS A 316 -14.87 -15.31 -19.08
CA LYS A 316 -15.93 -15.00 -20.04
C LYS A 316 -15.42 -14.24 -21.28
N SER A 317 -14.29 -13.56 -21.16
CA SER A 317 -13.74 -12.68 -22.20
C SER A 317 -12.60 -13.33 -23.01
N LEU A 318 -12.11 -14.50 -22.60
CA LEU A 318 -11.01 -15.18 -23.28
C LEU A 318 -11.46 -15.77 -24.63
N PRO A 319 -10.58 -15.76 -25.67
CA PRO A 319 -10.75 -16.59 -26.84
C PRO A 319 -10.74 -18.07 -26.48
N ILE A 320 -11.46 -18.91 -27.25
CA ILE A 320 -11.72 -20.33 -26.93
C ILE A 320 -10.46 -21.18 -26.74
N ASN A 321 -9.36 -20.80 -27.37
CA ASN A 321 -8.07 -21.50 -27.31
C ASN A 321 -7.17 -21.03 -26.18
N TYR A 322 -7.62 -20.12 -25.31
CA TYR A 322 -6.86 -19.59 -24.18
C TYR A 322 -7.37 -20.14 -22.86
N GLN A 323 -6.43 -20.40 -21.93
CA GLN A 323 -6.69 -20.73 -20.53
C GLN A 323 -6.31 -19.57 -19.62
N LEU A 324 -6.88 -19.52 -18.41
CA LEU A 324 -6.50 -18.57 -17.37
C LEU A 324 -5.64 -19.25 -16.31
N PHE A 325 -4.37 -18.86 -16.20
CA PHE A 325 -3.52 -19.27 -15.09
C PHE A 325 -3.50 -18.18 -14.02
N VAL A 326 -3.96 -18.53 -12.85
CA VAL A 326 -4.06 -17.65 -11.70
C VAL A 326 -3.05 -18.11 -10.67
N LYS A 327 -2.28 -17.20 -10.10
CA LYS A 327 -1.32 -17.57 -9.06
C LYS A 327 -1.64 -16.86 -7.75
N GLU A 328 -1.66 -17.64 -6.65
CA GLU A 328 -1.77 -17.07 -5.31
C GLU A 328 -0.53 -16.27 -4.93
N ASN A 329 -0.76 -15.12 -4.28
CA ASN A 329 0.32 -14.25 -3.84
C ASN A 329 1.04 -14.84 -2.61
N PRO A 330 2.38 -14.99 -2.62
CA PRO A 330 3.11 -15.47 -1.44
C PRO A 330 2.87 -14.63 -0.18
N GLY A 331 2.62 -13.33 -0.33
CA GLY A 331 2.30 -12.40 0.76
C GLY A 331 0.98 -12.70 1.46
N GLN A 332 0.05 -13.44 0.83
CA GLN A 332 -1.21 -13.84 1.44
C GLN A 332 -1.01 -14.76 2.66
N SER A 333 0.13 -15.45 2.74
CA SER A 333 0.51 -16.26 3.91
C SER A 333 0.62 -15.43 5.19
N SER A 334 1.05 -14.17 5.09
CA SER A 334 1.14 -13.23 6.22
C SER A 334 -0.22 -12.65 6.64
N ARG A 335 -1.28 -12.97 5.88
CA ARG A 335 -2.67 -12.55 6.09
C ARG A 335 -3.60 -13.75 6.30
N ASP A 336 -3.08 -14.83 6.88
CA ASP A 336 -3.81 -16.05 7.24
C ASP A 336 -4.41 -16.84 6.06
N TRP A 337 -3.96 -16.60 4.83
CA TRP A 337 -4.49 -17.15 3.59
C TRP A 337 -5.95 -16.72 3.32
N ARG A 338 -6.46 -17.02 2.14
CA ARG A 338 -7.90 -16.85 1.85
C ARG A 338 -8.70 -17.91 2.59
N SER A 339 -9.98 -17.69 2.73
CA SER A 339 -10.89 -18.71 3.28
C SER A 339 -10.92 -19.95 2.37
N LEU A 340 -11.30 -21.10 2.92
CA LEU A 340 -11.43 -22.32 2.11
C LEU A 340 -12.52 -22.17 1.06
N GLU A 341 -13.60 -21.47 1.43
CA GLU A 341 -14.72 -21.17 0.54
C GLU A 341 -14.28 -20.32 -0.65
N GLU A 342 -13.43 -19.32 -0.45
CA GLU A 342 -12.85 -18.52 -1.55
C GLU A 342 -11.96 -19.38 -2.46
N TYR A 343 -11.14 -20.28 -1.90
CA TYR A 343 -10.32 -21.17 -2.72
C TYR A 343 -11.17 -22.16 -3.52
N ASP A 344 -12.21 -22.75 -2.91
CA ASP A 344 -13.14 -23.65 -3.59
C ASP A 344 -13.88 -22.91 -4.72
N GLU A 345 -14.30 -21.67 -4.47
CA GLU A 345 -14.96 -20.83 -5.47
C GLU A 345 -14.02 -20.53 -6.66
N ILE A 346 -12.75 -20.16 -6.41
CA ILE A 346 -11.78 -19.90 -7.47
C ILE A 346 -11.50 -21.18 -8.27
N THR A 347 -11.26 -22.30 -7.60
CA THR A 347 -10.90 -23.57 -8.26
C THR A 347 -12.08 -24.19 -9.00
N SER A 348 -13.32 -23.82 -8.68
CA SER A 348 -14.52 -24.26 -9.40
C SER A 348 -14.77 -23.52 -10.71
N ILE A 349 -14.07 -22.40 -10.98
CA ILE A 349 -14.24 -21.64 -12.23
C ILE A 349 -13.69 -22.46 -13.40
N PRO A 350 -14.54 -22.82 -14.40
CA PRO A 350 -14.06 -23.55 -15.59
C PRO A 350 -12.99 -22.73 -16.34
N ASN A 351 -12.07 -23.42 -16.99
CA ASN A 351 -10.98 -22.81 -17.77
C ASN A 351 -9.98 -21.98 -16.95
N LEU A 352 -9.96 -22.18 -15.62
CA LEU A 352 -9.03 -21.55 -14.70
C LEU A 352 -8.16 -22.62 -14.00
N THR A 353 -6.85 -22.36 -13.90
CA THR A 353 -5.93 -23.15 -13.10
C THR A 353 -5.30 -22.29 -12.02
N LEU A 354 -5.55 -22.63 -10.74
CA LEU A 354 -4.98 -21.90 -9.61
C LEU A 354 -3.61 -22.49 -9.22
N MET A 355 -2.57 -21.69 -9.37
CA MET A 355 -1.18 -22.07 -9.13
C MET A 355 -0.79 -21.82 -7.68
N HIS A 356 0.03 -22.75 -7.16
CA HIS A 356 0.62 -22.63 -5.83
C HIS A 356 1.56 -21.39 -5.75
N PRO A 357 1.62 -20.66 -4.60
CA PRO A 357 2.45 -19.48 -4.46
C PRO A 357 3.95 -19.71 -4.66
N SER A 358 4.43 -20.95 -4.51
CA SER A 358 5.84 -21.31 -4.78
C SER A 358 6.18 -21.42 -6.27
N PHE A 359 5.18 -21.45 -7.17
CA PHE A 359 5.47 -21.45 -8.60
C PHE A 359 6.10 -20.11 -9.01
N SER A 360 7.03 -20.15 -9.96
CA SER A 360 7.73 -18.93 -10.39
C SER A 360 6.79 -17.99 -11.15
N SER A 361 6.55 -16.78 -10.63
CA SER A 361 5.83 -15.73 -11.35
C SER A 361 6.54 -15.35 -12.65
N ARG A 362 7.87 -15.29 -12.63
CA ARG A 362 8.70 -15.01 -13.81
C ARG A 362 8.42 -16.03 -14.93
N LYS A 363 8.42 -17.33 -14.62
CA LYS A 363 8.09 -18.36 -15.62
C LYS A 363 6.68 -18.21 -16.20
N LEU A 364 5.70 -17.81 -15.37
CA LEU A 364 4.34 -17.54 -15.86
C LEU A 364 4.32 -16.34 -16.80
N ILE A 365 4.98 -15.24 -16.44
CA ILE A 365 5.09 -14.05 -17.29
C ILE A 365 5.80 -14.38 -18.60
N GLU A 366 6.96 -15.01 -18.57
CA GLU A 366 7.77 -15.35 -19.76
C GLU A 366 7.01 -16.20 -20.78
N ASN A 367 6.13 -17.08 -20.33
CA ASN A 367 5.41 -18.03 -21.21
C ASN A 367 3.95 -17.63 -21.46
N SER A 368 3.40 -16.64 -20.79
CA SER A 368 2.05 -16.16 -21.07
C SER A 368 1.99 -15.37 -22.38
N ASP A 369 0.80 -15.27 -22.98
CA ASP A 369 0.57 -14.39 -24.12
C ASP A 369 0.12 -12.99 -23.67
N LEU A 370 -0.44 -12.88 -22.46
CA LEU A 370 -0.95 -11.65 -21.86
C LEU A 370 -0.90 -11.76 -20.34
N VAL A 371 -0.53 -10.68 -19.67
CA VAL A 371 -0.64 -10.56 -18.21
C VAL A 371 -1.79 -9.61 -17.86
N ILE A 372 -2.70 -10.05 -17.00
CA ILE A 372 -3.77 -9.19 -16.47
C ILE A 372 -3.53 -9.05 -14.96
N SER A 373 -3.47 -7.82 -14.46
CA SER A 373 -3.33 -7.59 -13.03
C SER A 373 -4.20 -6.41 -12.57
N ILE A 374 -4.54 -6.34 -11.28
CA ILE A 374 -5.33 -5.21 -10.81
C ILE A 374 -4.51 -3.92 -10.78
N GLY A 375 -3.25 -3.99 -10.36
CA GLY A 375 -2.35 -2.82 -10.28
C GLY A 375 -1.02 -3.19 -9.61
N GLY A 376 -0.58 -4.43 -9.78
CA GLY A 376 0.68 -4.93 -9.25
C GLY A 376 1.86 -4.67 -10.18
N SER A 377 3.07 -5.03 -9.73
CA SER A 377 4.31 -4.96 -10.53
C SER A 377 4.30 -5.88 -11.75
N SER A 378 3.51 -6.96 -11.72
CA SER A 378 3.48 -7.95 -12.81
C SER A 378 3.05 -7.38 -14.15
N GLY A 379 2.24 -6.29 -14.15
CA GLY A 379 1.88 -5.59 -15.39
C GLY A 379 3.08 -4.86 -16.02
N LEU A 380 3.95 -4.27 -15.22
CA LEU A 380 5.20 -3.69 -15.69
C LEU A 380 6.23 -4.77 -16.02
N GLU A 381 6.37 -5.79 -15.16
CA GLU A 381 7.28 -6.91 -15.37
C GLU A 381 7.03 -7.60 -16.71
N ALA A 382 5.76 -7.70 -17.14
CA ALA A 382 5.38 -8.27 -18.42
C ALA A 382 6.09 -7.60 -19.60
N ALA A 383 6.24 -6.27 -19.60
CA ALA A 383 6.89 -5.53 -20.66
C ALA A 383 8.38 -5.90 -20.80
N PHE A 384 9.10 -6.25 -19.72
CA PHE A 384 10.48 -6.73 -19.77
C PHE A 384 10.62 -8.08 -20.49
N TYR A 385 9.54 -8.88 -20.52
CA TYR A 385 9.46 -10.18 -21.18
C TYR A 385 8.66 -10.13 -22.49
N GLU A 386 8.52 -8.93 -23.06
CA GLU A 386 7.87 -8.73 -24.37
C GLU A 386 6.38 -9.12 -24.37
N LYS A 387 5.73 -9.05 -23.18
CA LYS A 387 4.32 -9.38 -23.03
C LYS A 387 3.48 -8.13 -22.78
N PRO A 388 2.35 -7.97 -23.51
CA PRO A 388 1.39 -6.91 -23.19
C PRO A 388 0.73 -7.17 -21.85
N SER A 389 0.16 -6.10 -21.28
CA SER A 389 -0.58 -6.27 -20.03
C SER A 389 -1.87 -5.45 -19.98
N ILE A 390 -2.81 -5.91 -19.14
CA ILE A 390 -4.06 -5.21 -18.81
C ILE A 390 -4.06 -4.93 -17.32
N ILE A 391 -4.48 -3.72 -16.94
CA ILE A 391 -4.60 -3.30 -15.55
C ILE A 391 -5.94 -2.61 -15.29
N PHE A 392 -6.35 -2.55 -14.00
CA PHE A 392 -7.60 -1.92 -13.57
C PHE A 392 -7.38 -0.66 -12.72
N SER A 393 -6.16 -0.40 -12.26
CA SER A 393 -5.82 0.79 -11.47
C SER A 393 -5.05 1.81 -12.29
N GLU A 394 -5.15 3.08 -11.89
CA GLU A 394 -4.24 4.12 -12.38
C GLU A 394 -2.86 3.94 -11.74
N ILE A 395 -1.82 3.81 -12.56
CA ILE A 395 -0.46 3.58 -12.11
C ILE A 395 0.54 4.07 -13.17
N GLY A 396 1.72 4.54 -12.77
CA GLY A 396 2.64 5.23 -13.66
C GLY A 396 3.03 4.53 -14.96
N TYR A 397 3.05 3.19 -14.98
CA TYR A 397 3.40 2.46 -16.21
C TYR A 397 2.24 2.27 -17.20
N ASP A 398 1.05 2.82 -16.91
CA ASP A 398 -0.08 2.82 -17.85
C ASP A 398 0.13 3.74 -19.07
N VAL A 399 1.22 4.50 -19.08
CA VAL A 399 1.67 5.26 -20.25
C VAL A 399 2.30 4.40 -21.36
N LEU A 400 2.69 3.16 -21.03
CA LEU A 400 3.28 2.25 -22.02
C LEU A 400 2.24 1.84 -23.05
N PRO A 401 2.52 1.92 -24.38
CA PRO A 401 1.57 1.54 -25.43
C PRO A 401 1.13 0.06 -25.38
N SER A 402 1.89 -0.79 -24.67
CA SER A 402 1.59 -2.21 -24.47
C SER A 402 0.83 -2.49 -23.17
N VAL A 403 0.45 -1.46 -22.41
CA VAL A 403 -0.33 -1.58 -21.17
C VAL A 403 -1.69 -0.95 -21.35
N PHE A 404 -2.73 -1.72 -21.15
CA PHE A 404 -4.13 -1.30 -21.37
C PHE A 404 -4.83 -1.16 -20.01
N ARG A 405 -5.32 0.04 -19.70
CA ARG A 405 -6.11 0.26 -18.49
C ARG A 405 -7.61 0.11 -18.81
N VAL A 406 -8.26 -0.86 -18.16
CA VAL A 406 -9.71 -1.07 -18.24
C VAL A 406 -10.39 -0.18 -17.20
N GLN A 407 -11.21 0.75 -17.65
CA GLN A 407 -12.01 1.63 -16.80
C GLN A 407 -13.43 1.10 -16.61
N ASN A 408 -13.97 0.45 -17.62
CA ASN A 408 -15.26 -0.21 -17.59
C ASN A 408 -15.08 -1.70 -17.91
N ILE A 409 -15.65 -2.58 -17.09
CA ILE A 409 -15.53 -4.03 -17.22
C ILE A 409 -16.10 -4.54 -18.57
N ASP A 410 -17.06 -3.85 -19.15
CA ASP A 410 -17.65 -4.20 -20.45
C ASP A 410 -16.65 -4.12 -21.61
N GLU A 411 -15.58 -3.32 -21.45
CA GLU A 411 -14.51 -3.18 -22.43
C GLU A 411 -13.52 -4.35 -22.41
N LEU A 412 -13.53 -5.16 -21.36
CA LEU A 412 -12.50 -6.18 -21.08
C LEU A 412 -12.34 -7.16 -22.25
N SER A 413 -13.43 -7.65 -22.82
CA SER A 413 -13.38 -8.63 -23.92
C SER A 413 -12.69 -8.07 -25.17
N ASN A 414 -12.99 -6.81 -25.51
CA ASN A 414 -12.35 -6.14 -26.64
C ASN A 414 -10.88 -5.81 -26.33
N THR A 415 -10.61 -5.34 -25.11
CA THR A 415 -9.25 -5.01 -24.65
C THR A 415 -8.33 -6.24 -24.66
N ILE A 416 -8.82 -7.42 -24.24
CA ILE A 416 -8.07 -8.69 -24.34
C ILE A 416 -7.69 -8.98 -25.80
N LYS A 417 -8.62 -8.87 -26.74
CA LYS A 417 -8.35 -9.12 -28.17
C LYS A 417 -7.30 -8.16 -28.73
N ILE A 418 -7.37 -6.90 -28.36
CA ILE A 418 -6.39 -5.88 -28.78
C ILE A 418 -5.03 -6.21 -28.17
N ALA A 419 -4.98 -6.45 -26.86
CA ALA A 419 -3.74 -6.72 -26.14
C ALA A 419 -3.02 -7.98 -26.67
N LEU A 420 -3.75 -9.06 -26.94
CA LEU A 420 -3.17 -10.31 -27.50
C LEU A 420 -2.52 -10.11 -28.88
N ASN A 421 -2.91 -9.07 -29.63
CA ASN A 421 -2.34 -8.72 -30.94
C ASN A 421 -1.32 -7.56 -30.85
N THR A 422 -1.02 -7.06 -29.65
CA THR A 422 -0.13 -5.91 -29.47
C THR A 422 1.30 -6.36 -29.30
N LYS A 423 2.20 -5.79 -30.10
CA LYS A 423 3.65 -6.00 -29.94
C LYS A 423 4.24 -5.03 -28.92
N VAL A 424 5.11 -5.53 -28.07
CA VAL A 424 5.87 -4.73 -27.09
C VAL A 424 7.21 -4.33 -27.72
N TYR A 425 7.60 -3.07 -27.52
CA TYR A 425 8.88 -2.54 -28.02
C TYR A 425 9.79 -2.14 -26.88
N SER A 426 11.05 -2.53 -26.96
CA SER A 426 12.05 -2.19 -25.94
C SER A 426 12.26 -0.69 -25.77
N GLN A 427 12.11 0.08 -26.87
CA GLN A 427 12.24 1.54 -26.83
C GLN A 427 11.20 2.22 -25.94
N ASP A 428 9.96 1.73 -25.93
CA ASP A 428 8.88 2.28 -25.08
C ASP A 428 9.16 1.99 -23.61
N LEU A 429 9.56 0.76 -23.31
CA LEU A 429 9.95 0.37 -21.95
C LEU A 429 11.19 1.14 -21.50
N ASP A 430 12.22 1.24 -22.34
CA ASP A 430 13.45 1.97 -22.01
C ASP A 430 13.20 3.45 -21.76
N ARG A 431 12.30 4.07 -22.53
CA ARG A 431 11.85 5.45 -22.31
C ARG A 431 11.22 5.62 -20.93
N TYR A 432 10.33 4.70 -20.54
CA TYR A 432 9.71 4.70 -19.22
C TYR A 432 10.75 4.50 -18.10
N ILE A 433 11.64 3.53 -18.25
CA ILE A 433 12.73 3.28 -17.27
C ILE A 433 13.66 4.51 -17.18
N SER A 434 14.00 5.15 -18.30
CA SER A 434 14.81 6.37 -18.31
C SER A 434 14.13 7.54 -17.59
N LEU A 435 12.80 7.65 -17.69
CA LEU A 435 12.03 8.61 -16.92
C LEU A 435 12.10 8.30 -15.42
N LEU A 436 11.91 7.04 -15.02
CA LEU A 436 11.98 6.62 -13.63
C LEU A 436 13.36 6.83 -13.01
N GLU A 437 14.44 6.59 -13.75
CA GLU A 437 15.82 6.79 -13.28
C GLU A 437 16.11 8.23 -12.83
N ASN A 438 15.32 9.22 -13.31
CA ASN A 438 15.43 10.62 -12.88
C ASN A 438 14.70 10.91 -11.56
N GLU A 439 13.75 10.07 -11.18
CA GLU A 439 12.90 10.30 -9.98
C GLU A 439 13.14 9.26 -8.88
N MET A 440 13.60 8.07 -9.24
CA MET A 440 13.81 7.00 -8.26
C MET A 440 15.19 7.07 -7.61
N PHE A 441 15.24 6.56 -6.40
CA PHE A 441 16.48 6.37 -5.64
C PHE A 441 16.49 5.01 -4.96
N SER A 442 17.69 4.50 -4.65
CA SER A 442 17.85 3.24 -3.93
C SER A 442 17.36 3.39 -2.49
N PHE A 443 16.36 2.61 -2.12
CA PHE A 443 15.80 2.54 -0.77
C PHE A 443 15.14 1.17 -0.57
N ASP A 444 15.77 0.31 0.24
CA ASP A 444 15.17 -0.97 0.63
C ASP A 444 14.18 -0.76 1.78
N SER A 445 12.93 -0.48 1.42
CA SER A 445 11.86 -0.23 2.38
C SER A 445 11.52 -1.46 3.23
N PHE A 446 11.72 -2.67 2.71
CA PHE A 446 11.46 -3.91 3.45
C PHE A 446 12.50 -4.14 4.55
N GLU A 447 13.78 -3.93 4.22
CA GLU A 447 14.87 -4.03 5.21
C GLU A 447 14.72 -2.95 6.28
N PHE A 448 14.50 -1.69 5.87
CA PHE A 448 14.29 -0.59 6.80
C PHE A 448 13.11 -0.82 7.73
N THR A 449 11.96 -1.25 7.18
CA THR A 449 10.77 -1.58 7.98
C THR A 449 11.01 -2.75 8.93
N SER A 450 11.78 -3.76 8.51
CA SER A 450 12.14 -4.89 9.38
C SER A 450 12.98 -4.41 10.58
N ASP A 451 13.95 -3.55 10.35
CA ASP A 451 14.80 -2.99 11.40
C ASP A 451 14.00 -2.14 12.40
N LEU A 452 13.04 -1.33 11.89
CA LEU A 452 12.11 -0.60 12.75
C LEU A 452 11.25 -1.54 13.60
N LYS A 453 10.71 -2.62 13.00
CA LYS A 453 9.91 -3.61 13.73
C LYS A 453 10.70 -4.33 14.81
N ASP A 454 11.95 -4.68 14.52
CA ASP A 454 12.82 -5.34 15.50
C ASP A 454 13.15 -4.41 16.67
N GLU A 455 13.46 -3.14 16.41
CA GLU A 455 13.86 -2.19 17.45
C GLU A 455 12.66 -1.68 18.28
N LEU A 456 11.51 -1.43 17.65
CA LEU A 456 10.37 -0.76 18.28
C LEU A 456 9.23 -1.70 18.65
N PHE A 457 9.01 -2.79 17.88
CA PHE A 457 7.77 -3.55 17.90
C PHE A 457 7.95 -5.06 18.10
N LEU A 458 9.03 -5.48 18.73
CA LEU A 458 9.31 -6.90 19.01
C LEU A 458 9.15 -7.79 17.76
N GLY A 459 9.83 -7.42 16.67
CA GLY A 459 9.74 -8.12 15.38
C GLY A 459 8.38 -7.98 14.70
N GLY A 460 7.56 -7.03 15.12
CA GLY A 460 6.20 -6.82 14.62
C GLY A 460 5.11 -7.59 15.37
N ASN A 461 5.45 -8.29 16.45
CA ASN A 461 4.47 -9.02 17.28
C ASN A 461 3.58 -8.12 18.15
N LEU A 462 4.02 -6.90 18.45
CA LEU A 462 3.27 -5.95 19.27
C LEU A 462 3.43 -4.52 18.74
N HIS A 463 2.43 -4.05 18.01
CA HIS A 463 2.41 -2.69 17.47
C HIS A 463 2.04 -1.63 18.52
N ASP A 464 1.28 -1.99 19.55
CA ASP A 464 0.94 -1.11 20.66
C ASP A 464 1.99 -1.27 21.79
N ASN A 465 3.14 -0.62 21.63
CA ASN A 465 4.27 -0.67 22.54
C ASN A 465 4.76 0.74 22.91
N THR A 466 5.29 0.91 24.12
CA THR A 466 5.91 2.17 24.56
C THR A 466 7.23 2.38 23.84
N ILE A 467 7.43 3.56 23.28
CA ILE A 467 8.64 3.94 22.56
C ILE A 467 9.42 4.97 23.37
N SER A 468 10.75 4.84 23.39
CA SER A 468 11.65 5.76 24.03
C SER A 468 12.51 6.54 23.04
N GLU A 469 12.88 7.79 23.39
CA GLU A 469 13.82 8.57 22.57
C GLU A 469 15.17 7.84 22.37
N LYS A 470 15.60 7.02 23.30
CA LYS A 470 16.84 6.23 23.17
C LYS A 470 16.76 5.26 21.99
N GLN A 471 15.63 4.58 21.81
CA GLN A 471 15.42 3.69 20.67
C GLN A 471 15.41 4.48 19.35
N ILE A 472 14.73 5.63 19.32
CA ILE A 472 14.70 6.50 18.14
C ILE A 472 16.11 7.02 17.80
N LYS A 473 16.90 7.49 18.79
CA LYS A 473 18.29 7.92 18.59
C LYS A 473 19.17 6.79 18.01
N LYS A 474 18.96 5.56 18.47
CA LYS A 474 19.66 4.39 17.93
C LYS A 474 19.33 4.15 16.45
N ILE A 475 18.05 4.28 16.06
CA ILE A 475 17.60 4.18 14.67
C ILE A 475 18.19 5.31 13.83
N LEU A 476 18.11 6.56 14.31
CA LEU A 476 18.69 7.73 13.63
C LEU A 476 20.16 7.53 13.33
N THR A 477 20.94 7.03 14.31
CA THR A 477 22.37 6.75 14.12
C THR A 477 22.61 5.58 13.15
N LYS A 478 21.87 4.48 13.31
CA LYS A 478 22.00 3.28 12.47
C LYS A 478 21.74 3.58 10.99
N HIS A 479 20.73 4.40 10.71
CA HIS A 479 20.23 4.69 9.35
C HIS A 479 20.50 6.13 8.90
N GLU A 480 21.46 6.84 9.51
CA GLU A 480 21.70 8.26 9.25
C GLU A 480 21.88 8.58 7.76
N SER A 481 22.75 7.86 7.07
CA SER A 481 23.02 8.07 5.63
C SER A 481 21.78 7.86 4.78
N LEU A 482 20.98 6.80 5.08
CA LEU A 482 19.75 6.50 4.36
C LEU A 482 18.69 7.56 4.59
N LEU A 483 18.51 7.99 5.85
CA LEU A 483 17.53 9.01 6.22
C LEU A 483 17.87 10.39 5.67
N LYS A 484 19.17 10.76 5.64
CA LYS A 484 19.63 11.98 4.97
C LYS A 484 19.30 11.94 3.50
N LYS A 485 19.63 10.84 2.80
CA LYS A 485 19.27 10.66 1.39
C LYS A 485 17.78 10.79 1.15
N LEU A 486 16.96 10.15 1.98
CA LEU A 486 15.50 10.25 1.89
C LEU A 486 15.02 11.69 2.12
N THR A 487 15.62 12.40 3.06
CA THR A 487 15.32 13.82 3.31
C THR A 487 15.70 14.69 2.11
N ASP A 488 16.88 14.46 1.51
CA ASP A 488 17.34 15.19 0.32
C ASP A 488 16.38 15.02 -0.86
N GLU A 489 15.79 13.84 -1.04
CA GLU A 489 14.76 13.62 -2.07
C GLU A 489 13.48 14.43 -1.79
N HIS A 490 13.05 14.56 -0.53
CA HIS A 490 11.94 15.46 -0.17
C HIS A 490 12.31 16.93 -0.48
N ILE A 491 13.52 17.36 -0.12
CA ILE A 491 13.99 18.73 -0.37
C ILE A 491 14.05 19.03 -1.87
N LYS A 492 14.52 18.09 -2.69
CA LYS A 492 14.49 18.24 -4.16
C LYS A 492 13.09 18.52 -4.67
N LYS A 493 12.09 17.79 -4.15
CA LYS A 493 10.69 17.97 -4.55
C LYS A 493 10.11 19.29 -4.02
N ILE A 494 10.41 19.68 -2.79
CA ILE A 494 10.04 21.01 -2.25
C ILE A 494 10.56 22.11 -3.17
N ASN A 495 11.86 22.07 -3.50
CA ASN A 495 12.49 23.06 -4.37
C ASN A 495 11.91 23.04 -5.80
N TYR A 496 11.51 21.88 -6.30
CA TYR A 496 10.89 21.77 -7.63
C TYR A 496 9.50 22.42 -7.67
N PHE A 497 8.65 22.11 -6.69
CA PHE A 497 7.30 22.66 -6.65
C PHE A 497 7.25 24.13 -6.26
N SER A 498 8.21 24.63 -5.47
CA SER A 498 8.30 26.03 -5.07
C SER A 498 8.73 26.98 -6.20
N LYS A 499 9.25 26.44 -7.31
CA LYS A 499 9.64 27.23 -8.50
C LYS A 499 8.53 27.32 -9.56
N LYS A 500 7.45 26.58 -9.37
CA LYS A 500 6.27 26.62 -10.22
C LYS A 500 5.20 27.54 -9.66
#